data_0fdccbf8b605e2fe836d81ac0c9b2951
#
_entry.id   0fdccbf8b605e2fe836d81ac0c9b2951
#
_cell.length_a   1.000
_cell.length_b   1.000
_cell.length_c   1.000
_cell.angle_alpha   90.00
_cell.angle_beta   90.00
_cell.angle_gamma   90.00
#
_symmetry.space_group_name_H-M   'P 1'
#
loop_
_entity.id
_entity.type
_entity.pdbx_description
1 polymer ?
#
loop_
_entity_poly.entity_id
_entity_poly.type
_entity_poly.pdbx_seq_one_letter_code
_entity_poly.pdbx_strand_id
1 'polypeptide(L)'
;MRALLCLLSLVSLPALADLDYRLEPRQVAADTWVLEGRSENFSRDNGGNIVNTGFIVSEDGVVVIDSGPSLRYGQALRQAIAGVTDKPVVQVLITHHHPDHALGNQAFADVPIAALSGTKEQLAREGDALAENLYRMVGDWMRGTQVLIPAQTLQPGVRTFGSHPLRLLAFSGHSGADLAVLDEKTGVLFAGDLLFYQRALTTPHSPGLAQWVDDLQQLQAQPWTVLV
;
A
#
# COMPACT_ATOMS: atom_id res chain seq x y z
N MET A 1 57.02 33.67 25.76
CA MET A 1 55.65 33.25 25.87
C MET A 1 55.20 32.81 24.45
N ARG A 2 55.07 31.49 24.21
CA ARG A 2 54.59 30.96 22.89
C ARG A 2 53.13 30.61 23.08
N ALA A 3 52.24 31.32 22.37
CA ALA A 3 50.82 31.03 22.36
C ALA A 3 50.56 29.79 21.45
N LEU A 4 49.98 28.75 22.05
CA LEU A 4 49.55 27.52 21.36
C LEU A 4 48.16 27.78 20.79
N LEU A 5 48.04 27.95 19.48
CA LEU A 5 46.76 28.04 18.79
C LEU A 5 46.21 26.62 18.65
N CYS A 6 45.17 26.22 19.39
CA CYS A 6 44.41 25.01 19.14
C CYS A 6 43.44 25.26 17.99
N LEU A 7 43.72 24.66 16.83
CA LEU A 7 42.72 24.54 15.73
C LEU A 7 41.68 23.51 16.12
N LEU A 8 40.46 23.94 16.46
CA LEU A 8 39.29 23.04 16.52
C LEU A 8 38.84 22.74 15.08
N SER A 9 39.14 21.54 14.58
CA SER A 9 38.54 21.04 13.36
C SER A 9 37.07 20.65 13.63
N LEU A 10 36.14 21.45 13.12
CA LEU A 10 34.73 21.11 13.06
C LEU A 10 34.57 19.92 12.06
N VAL A 11 34.38 18.71 12.59
CA VAL A 11 33.95 17.57 11.83
C VAL A 11 32.47 17.79 11.53
N SER A 12 32.15 18.24 10.32
CA SER A 12 30.75 18.23 9.83
C SER A 12 30.33 16.77 9.60
N LEU A 13 29.50 16.26 10.50
CA LEU A 13 28.78 15.01 10.26
C LEU A 13 27.86 15.23 9.04
N PRO A 14 27.87 14.31 8.06
CA PRO A 14 26.92 14.39 6.96
C PRO A 14 25.51 14.35 7.57
N ALA A 15 24.69 15.35 7.26
CA ALA A 15 23.27 15.31 7.57
C ALA A 15 22.71 14.06 6.89
N LEU A 16 22.19 13.12 7.67
CA LEU A 16 21.41 12.01 7.11
C LEU A 16 20.25 12.65 6.36
N ALA A 17 20.19 12.43 5.04
CA ALA A 17 19.08 12.91 4.24
C ALA A 17 17.79 12.40 4.90
N ASP A 18 16.87 13.32 5.19
CA ASP A 18 15.58 12.95 5.74
C ASP A 18 14.81 12.19 4.66
N LEU A 19 14.61 10.88 4.90
CA LEU A 19 13.91 10.00 3.97
C LEU A 19 12.41 10.26 4.11
N ASP A 20 11.83 11.07 3.23
CA ASP A 20 10.44 11.48 3.23
C ASP A 20 9.77 11.11 1.90
N TYR A 21 8.65 10.38 1.96
CA TYR A 21 7.90 9.98 0.76
C TYR A 21 7.14 11.14 0.11
N ARG A 22 6.82 12.20 0.84
CA ARG A 22 6.05 13.37 0.34
C ARG A 22 4.81 12.96 -0.41
N LEU A 23 3.97 12.16 0.26
CA LEU A 23 2.76 11.63 -0.33
C LEU A 23 1.72 12.74 -0.54
N GLU A 24 1.26 12.91 -1.77
CA GLU A 24 0.28 13.93 -2.16
C GLU A 24 -1.04 13.23 -2.56
N PRO A 25 -2.09 13.27 -1.72
CA PRO A 25 -3.38 12.68 -2.06
C PRO A 25 -4.02 13.42 -3.23
N ARG A 26 -4.36 12.68 -4.30
CA ARG A 26 -5.13 13.18 -5.43
C ARG A 26 -6.56 12.66 -5.35
N GLN A 27 -7.53 13.55 -5.31
CA GLN A 27 -8.95 13.16 -5.33
C GLN A 27 -9.32 12.62 -6.72
N VAL A 28 -9.87 11.40 -6.77
CA VAL A 28 -10.28 10.72 -8.02
C VAL A 28 -11.80 10.63 -8.17
N ALA A 29 -12.52 10.72 -7.06
CA ALA A 29 -13.99 10.81 -7.03
C ALA A 29 -14.43 11.48 -5.72
N ALA A 30 -15.73 11.67 -5.54
CA ALA A 30 -16.25 12.15 -4.27
C ALA A 30 -15.79 11.23 -3.14
N ASP A 31 -15.26 11.81 -2.07
CA ASP A 31 -14.81 11.09 -0.87
C ASP A 31 -13.70 10.04 -1.09
N THR A 32 -13.03 10.02 -2.28
CA THR A 32 -12.03 9.00 -2.65
C THR A 32 -10.75 9.63 -3.17
N TRP A 33 -9.62 9.25 -2.57
CA TRP A 33 -8.27 9.75 -2.89
C TRP A 33 -7.31 8.60 -3.19
N VAL A 34 -6.32 8.90 -4.02
CA VAL A 34 -5.22 8.00 -4.39
C VAL A 34 -3.89 8.70 -4.14
N LEU A 35 -2.92 7.94 -3.68
CA LEU A 35 -1.52 8.32 -3.60
C LEU A 35 -0.78 7.49 -4.66
N GLU A 36 -0.37 8.15 -5.73
CA GLU A 36 0.24 7.49 -6.88
C GLU A 36 1.69 7.12 -6.60
N GLY A 37 2.02 5.86 -6.82
CA GLY A 37 3.39 5.38 -6.84
C GLY A 37 4.10 5.75 -8.14
N ARG A 38 5.44 5.61 -8.14
CA ARG A 38 6.24 5.83 -9.33
C ARG A 38 6.14 4.64 -10.29
N SER A 39 6.03 4.91 -11.58
CA SER A 39 6.10 3.88 -12.62
C SER A 39 7.55 3.44 -12.87
N GLU A 40 8.18 2.90 -11.84
CA GLU A 40 9.59 2.50 -11.77
C GLU A 40 9.74 1.15 -11.09
N ASN A 41 10.93 0.57 -11.11
CA ASN A 41 11.28 -0.56 -10.25
C ASN A 41 11.68 -0.08 -8.85
N PHE A 42 11.72 -0.98 -7.86
CA PHE A 42 12.24 -0.67 -6.53
C PHE A 42 13.64 -0.09 -6.59
N SER A 43 13.85 1.01 -5.91
CA SER A 43 15.14 1.70 -5.84
C SER A 43 15.28 2.47 -4.53
N ARG A 44 16.52 2.85 -4.20
CA ARG A 44 16.80 3.74 -3.07
C ARG A 44 16.23 5.14 -3.27
N ASP A 45 16.01 5.56 -4.49
CA ASP A 45 15.49 6.89 -4.81
C ASP A 45 13.98 6.99 -4.58
N ASN A 46 13.23 5.88 -4.79
CA ASN A 46 11.79 5.86 -4.56
C ASN A 46 11.39 5.19 -3.23
N GLY A 47 12.33 4.54 -2.53
CA GLY A 47 12.04 3.89 -1.25
C GLY A 47 11.03 2.75 -1.33
N GLY A 48 10.80 2.21 -2.52
CA GLY A 48 9.76 1.20 -2.77
C GLY A 48 8.38 1.78 -3.07
N ASN A 49 8.22 3.10 -3.16
CA ASN A 49 6.94 3.74 -3.52
C ASN A 49 6.66 3.59 -5.02
N ILE A 50 6.15 2.42 -5.40
CA ILE A 50 5.74 2.06 -6.77
C ILE A 50 4.31 1.55 -6.85
N VAL A 51 3.59 1.60 -5.73
CA VAL A 51 2.20 1.17 -5.55
C VAL A 51 1.26 2.37 -5.56
N ASN A 52 0.05 2.18 -6.07
CA ASN A 52 -1.04 3.12 -5.86
C ASN A 52 -1.79 2.70 -4.59
N THR A 53 -1.59 3.42 -3.49
CA THR A 53 -2.46 3.27 -2.31
C THR A 53 -3.62 4.25 -2.39
N GLY A 54 -4.69 4.01 -1.62
CA GLY A 54 -5.81 4.91 -1.63
C GLY A 54 -6.59 4.92 -0.33
N PHE A 55 -7.53 5.86 -0.23
CA PHE A 55 -8.46 5.88 0.89
C PHE A 55 -9.80 6.50 0.53
N ILE A 56 -10.83 6.06 1.24
CA ILE A 56 -12.21 6.51 1.13
C ILE A 56 -12.62 7.14 2.46
N VAL A 57 -13.15 8.36 2.43
CA VAL A 57 -13.63 9.08 3.62
C VAL A 57 -15.14 8.88 3.72
N SER A 58 -15.57 7.99 4.59
CA SER A 58 -16.99 7.72 4.84
C SER A 58 -17.49 8.48 6.08
N GLU A 59 -18.79 8.37 6.38
CA GLU A 59 -19.35 8.90 7.62
C GLU A 59 -18.79 8.21 8.86
N ASP A 60 -18.48 6.92 8.77
CA ASP A 60 -17.97 6.11 9.88
C ASP A 60 -16.47 6.34 10.14
N GLY A 61 -15.74 6.92 9.16
CA GLY A 61 -14.31 7.12 9.20
C GLY A 61 -13.64 6.80 7.87
N VAL A 62 -12.32 6.64 7.90
CA VAL A 62 -11.51 6.42 6.70
C VAL A 62 -11.23 4.93 6.50
N VAL A 63 -11.51 4.42 5.31
CA VAL A 63 -11.11 3.10 4.84
C VAL A 63 -9.88 3.25 3.95
N VAL A 64 -8.78 2.60 4.31
CA VAL A 64 -7.51 2.63 3.56
C VAL A 64 -7.39 1.38 2.70
N ILE A 65 -6.92 1.53 1.47
CA ILE A 65 -6.62 0.44 0.53
C ILE A 65 -5.11 0.39 0.35
N ASP A 66 -4.50 -0.69 0.80
CA ASP A 66 -3.08 -0.94 0.92
C ASP A 66 -2.32 0.05 1.83
N SER A 67 -1.27 -0.43 2.44
CA SER A 67 -0.52 0.32 3.46
C SER A 67 0.86 0.79 3.00
N GLY A 68 1.31 0.32 1.83
CA GLY A 68 2.58 0.69 1.23
C GLY A 68 3.78 -0.16 1.66
N PRO A 69 5.00 0.20 1.18
CA PRO A 69 6.20 -0.64 1.25
C PRO A 69 6.87 -0.70 2.63
N SER A 70 6.55 0.19 3.57
CA SER A 70 7.30 0.28 4.83
C SER A 70 6.51 0.93 5.96
N LEU A 71 6.97 0.74 7.19
CA LEU A 71 6.46 1.49 8.36
C LEU A 71 6.48 3.00 8.09
N ARG A 72 7.56 3.51 7.53
CA ARG A 72 7.73 4.94 7.20
C ARG A 72 6.68 5.41 6.17
N TYR A 73 6.41 4.60 5.15
CA TYR A 73 5.35 4.89 4.18
C TYR A 73 3.97 4.92 4.85
N GLY A 74 3.64 3.91 5.64
CA GLY A 74 2.36 3.87 6.35
C GLY A 74 2.17 5.05 7.30
N GLN A 75 3.24 5.51 7.95
CA GLN A 75 3.22 6.74 8.77
C GLN A 75 2.97 7.99 7.91
N ALA A 76 3.63 8.11 6.77
CA ALA A 76 3.42 9.20 5.82
C ALA A 76 1.99 9.17 5.23
N LEU A 77 1.45 7.98 4.95
CA LEU A 77 0.06 7.80 4.51
C LEU A 77 -0.94 8.29 5.57
N ARG A 78 -0.73 7.96 6.84
CA ARG A 78 -1.57 8.51 7.93
C ARG A 78 -1.51 10.03 8.00
N GLN A 79 -0.34 10.62 7.81
CA GLN A 79 -0.17 12.09 7.77
C GLN A 79 -0.90 12.70 6.56
N ALA A 80 -0.78 12.07 5.39
CA ALA A 80 -1.47 12.50 4.19
C ALA A 80 -3.00 12.44 4.35
N ILE A 81 -3.54 11.39 4.98
CA ILE A 81 -4.96 11.27 5.33
C ILE A 81 -5.38 12.39 6.29
N ALA A 82 -4.60 12.66 7.34
CA ALA A 82 -4.88 13.73 8.31
C ALA A 82 -4.85 15.13 7.67
N GLY A 83 -4.12 15.31 6.57
CA GLY A 83 -4.16 16.53 5.75
C GLY A 83 -5.45 16.72 4.96
N VAL A 84 -6.24 15.66 4.77
CA VAL A 84 -7.50 15.68 4.02
C VAL A 84 -8.72 15.72 4.95
N THR A 85 -8.68 15.00 6.08
CA THR A 85 -9.81 14.85 6.98
C THR A 85 -9.39 14.60 8.43
N ASP A 86 -10.19 15.09 9.37
CA ASP A 86 -10.02 14.83 10.81
C ASP A 86 -10.66 13.49 11.25
N LYS A 87 -11.31 12.76 10.32
CA LYS A 87 -11.94 11.47 10.65
C LYS A 87 -10.87 10.39 10.92
N PRO A 88 -11.11 9.51 11.91
CA PRO A 88 -10.17 8.43 12.20
C PRO A 88 -10.13 7.38 11.08
N VAL A 89 -8.98 6.72 10.90
CA VAL A 89 -8.92 5.48 10.12
C VAL A 89 -9.65 4.39 10.90
N VAL A 90 -10.61 3.73 10.26
CA VAL A 90 -11.44 2.68 10.87
C VAL A 90 -11.20 1.30 10.30
N GLN A 91 -10.59 1.21 9.10
CA GLN A 91 -10.30 -0.05 8.44
C GLN A 91 -9.12 0.12 7.47
N VAL A 92 -8.27 -0.90 7.41
CA VAL A 92 -7.30 -1.08 6.32
C VAL A 92 -7.65 -2.37 5.58
N LEU A 93 -7.72 -2.31 4.26
CA LEU A 93 -7.94 -3.45 3.36
C LEU A 93 -6.65 -3.68 2.56
N ILE A 94 -6.09 -4.88 2.64
CA ILE A 94 -4.89 -5.27 1.90
C ILE A 94 -5.28 -6.08 0.68
N THR A 95 -4.86 -5.62 -0.49
CA THR A 95 -5.20 -6.24 -1.76
C THR A 95 -4.52 -7.60 -1.92
N HIS A 96 -3.22 -7.69 -1.66
CA HIS A 96 -2.46 -8.93 -1.74
C HIS A 96 -1.17 -8.84 -0.89
N HIS A 97 -0.34 -9.90 -0.91
CA HIS A 97 0.78 -10.06 0.03
C HIS A 97 2.09 -9.40 -0.38
N HIS A 98 2.18 -8.76 -1.56
CA HIS A 98 3.45 -8.18 -2.01
C HIS A 98 3.92 -7.03 -1.10
N PRO A 99 5.26 -6.83 -1.01
CA PRO A 99 5.84 -6.00 0.03
C PRO A 99 5.45 -4.52 -0.10
N ASP A 100 5.27 -4.02 -1.31
CA ASP A 100 4.87 -2.64 -1.56
C ASP A 100 3.40 -2.33 -1.21
N HIS A 101 2.58 -3.36 -0.97
CA HIS A 101 1.18 -3.23 -0.56
C HIS A 101 0.97 -3.42 0.94
N ALA A 102 1.75 -4.28 1.60
CA ALA A 102 1.42 -4.79 2.93
C ALA A 102 2.42 -4.44 4.05
N LEU A 103 3.65 -4.02 3.73
CA LEU A 103 4.66 -3.81 4.77
C LEU A 103 4.48 -2.51 5.59
N GLY A 104 3.58 -1.62 5.16
CA GLY A 104 3.15 -0.47 5.97
C GLY A 104 2.12 -0.80 7.05
N ASN A 105 1.60 -2.03 7.13
CA ASN A 105 0.58 -2.47 8.09
C ASN A 105 0.89 -2.07 9.53
N GLN A 106 2.16 -2.12 9.92
CA GLN A 106 2.61 -1.77 11.27
C GLN A 106 2.23 -0.34 11.68
N ALA A 107 2.16 0.59 10.73
CA ALA A 107 1.71 1.96 11.00
C ALA A 107 0.23 2.05 11.38
N PHE A 108 -0.54 1.00 11.13
CA PHE A 108 -1.98 0.88 11.38
C PHE A 108 -2.31 -0.20 12.42
N ALA A 109 -1.37 -0.56 13.29
CA ALA A 109 -1.55 -1.62 14.29
C ALA A 109 -2.67 -1.31 15.32
N ASP A 110 -3.09 -0.06 15.41
CA ASP A 110 -4.16 0.44 16.29
C ASP A 110 -5.57 0.33 15.67
N VAL A 111 -5.68 -0.09 14.40
CA VAL A 111 -6.96 -0.23 13.69
C VAL A 111 -7.10 -1.62 13.07
N PRO A 112 -8.34 -2.08 12.77
CA PRO A 112 -8.55 -3.34 12.08
C PRO A 112 -7.87 -3.36 10.70
N ILE A 113 -7.01 -4.36 10.46
CA ILE A 113 -6.42 -4.66 9.15
C ILE A 113 -7.02 -5.98 8.66
N ALA A 114 -7.50 -6.00 7.44
CA ALA A 114 -8.20 -7.14 6.85
C ALA A 114 -7.65 -7.49 5.47
N ALA A 115 -7.60 -8.80 5.18
CA ALA A 115 -7.20 -9.35 3.88
C ALA A 115 -7.92 -10.67 3.60
N LEU A 116 -7.84 -11.17 2.38
CA LEU A 116 -8.27 -12.53 2.07
C LEU A 116 -7.43 -13.57 2.87
N SER A 117 -7.99 -14.75 3.14
CA SER A 117 -7.26 -15.81 3.88
C SER A 117 -5.93 -16.17 3.21
N GLY A 118 -5.94 -16.34 1.87
CA GLY A 118 -4.72 -16.65 1.12
C GLY A 118 -3.65 -15.58 1.24
N THR A 119 -4.01 -14.29 1.20
CA THR A 119 -3.09 -13.18 1.43
C THR A 119 -2.44 -13.24 2.82
N LYS A 120 -3.23 -13.55 3.86
CA LYS A 120 -2.71 -13.71 5.23
C LYS A 120 -1.74 -14.89 5.34
N GLU A 121 -2.08 -16.03 4.73
CA GLU A 121 -1.25 -17.22 4.70
C GLU A 121 0.07 -16.99 3.94
N GLN A 122 0.01 -16.27 2.82
CA GLN A 122 1.19 -15.89 2.05
C GLN A 122 2.10 -14.95 2.84
N LEU A 123 1.55 -13.91 3.49
CA LEU A 123 2.32 -13.02 4.37
C LEU A 123 2.96 -13.78 5.54
N ALA A 124 2.25 -14.74 6.14
CA ALA A 124 2.81 -15.56 7.21
C ALA A 124 3.96 -16.46 6.75
N ARG A 125 3.93 -16.93 5.51
CA ARG A 125 4.93 -17.83 4.94
C ARG A 125 6.14 -17.09 4.35
N GLU A 126 5.92 -15.94 3.71
CA GLU A 126 6.88 -15.28 2.84
C GLU A 126 7.23 -13.84 3.27
N GLY A 127 6.42 -13.26 4.16
CA GLY A 127 6.51 -11.83 4.48
C GLY A 127 7.89 -11.37 4.93
N ASP A 128 8.57 -12.13 5.80
CA ASP A 128 9.91 -11.79 6.28
C ASP A 128 10.95 -11.82 5.15
N ALA A 129 10.87 -12.82 4.25
CA ALA A 129 11.77 -12.89 3.10
C ALA A 129 11.53 -11.76 2.10
N LEU A 130 10.26 -11.37 1.89
CA LEU A 130 9.89 -10.22 1.05
C LEU A 130 10.40 -8.91 1.66
N ALA A 131 10.26 -8.73 2.98
CA ALA A 131 10.75 -7.56 3.69
C ALA A 131 12.29 -7.45 3.63
N GLU A 132 13.02 -8.57 3.83
CA GLU A 132 14.47 -8.61 3.70
C GLU A 132 14.92 -8.28 2.27
N ASN A 133 14.23 -8.84 1.27
CA ASN A 133 14.55 -8.56 -0.13
C ASN A 133 14.32 -7.09 -0.48
N LEU A 134 13.20 -6.50 -0.05
CA LEU A 134 12.93 -5.08 -0.25
C LEU A 134 13.96 -4.20 0.47
N TYR A 135 14.37 -4.57 1.70
CA TYR A 135 15.43 -3.85 2.42
C TYR A 135 16.75 -3.80 1.62
N ARG A 136 17.13 -4.90 0.96
CA ARG A 136 18.34 -4.93 0.12
C ARG A 136 18.25 -3.95 -1.05
N MET A 137 17.05 -3.74 -1.60
CA MET A 137 16.82 -2.85 -2.74
C MET A 137 16.70 -1.38 -2.35
N VAL A 138 15.98 -1.07 -1.27
CA VAL A 138 15.65 0.32 -0.91
C VAL A 138 16.39 0.83 0.33
N GLY A 139 17.03 -0.04 1.10
CA GLY A 139 17.88 0.33 2.24
C GLY A 139 17.09 0.94 3.41
N ASP A 140 17.58 2.05 3.95
CA ASP A 140 17.09 2.68 5.19
C ASP A 140 15.63 3.15 5.16
N TRP A 141 14.97 3.17 4.01
CA TRP A 141 13.52 3.37 3.92
C TRP A 141 12.73 2.30 4.69
N MET A 142 13.30 1.09 4.81
CA MET A 142 12.71 -0.04 5.52
C MET A 142 13.04 -0.07 7.02
N ARG A 143 13.85 0.87 7.53
CA ARG A 143 14.31 0.84 8.93
C ARG A 143 13.12 0.81 9.90
N GLY A 144 13.11 -0.20 10.79
CA GLY A 144 12.05 -0.43 11.77
C GLY A 144 10.79 -1.12 11.21
N THR A 145 10.76 -1.43 9.90
CA THR A 145 9.65 -2.15 9.30
C THR A 145 9.67 -3.63 9.74
N GLN A 146 8.53 -4.11 10.20
CA GLN A 146 8.27 -5.50 10.55
C GLN A 146 6.99 -5.96 9.85
N VAL A 147 6.92 -7.23 9.51
CA VAL A 147 5.71 -7.82 8.94
C VAL A 147 4.61 -7.87 9.99
N LEU A 148 3.49 -7.22 9.71
CA LEU A 148 2.28 -7.32 10.51
C LEU A 148 1.18 -7.99 9.68
N ILE A 149 0.82 -9.21 10.05
CA ILE A 149 -0.20 -10.00 9.36
C ILE A 149 -1.58 -9.43 9.70
N PRO A 150 -2.47 -9.18 8.70
CA PRO A 150 -3.82 -8.73 8.95
C PRO A 150 -4.58 -9.66 9.92
N ALA A 151 -5.17 -9.10 10.97
CA ALA A 151 -5.90 -9.91 11.96
C ALA A 151 -7.23 -10.43 11.40
N GLN A 152 -7.94 -9.60 10.63
CA GLN A 152 -9.26 -9.94 10.09
C GLN A 152 -9.15 -10.68 8.75
N THR A 153 -10.07 -11.63 8.53
CA THR A 153 -10.22 -12.32 7.25
C THR A 153 -11.42 -11.76 6.49
N LEU A 154 -11.20 -11.34 5.24
CA LEU A 154 -12.25 -10.88 4.34
C LEU A 154 -12.91 -12.07 3.63
N GLN A 155 -14.19 -11.89 3.35
CA GLN A 155 -14.95 -12.71 2.43
C GLN A 155 -15.44 -11.83 1.27
N PRO A 156 -15.52 -12.36 0.03
CA PRO A 156 -16.17 -11.67 -1.07
C PRO A 156 -17.59 -11.25 -0.72
N GLY A 157 -18.04 -10.13 -1.25
CA GLY A 157 -19.37 -9.58 -0.98
C GLY A 157 -19.33 -8.08 -0.76
N VAL A 158 -20.42 -7.52 -0.27
CA VAL A 158 -20.51 -6.08 0.00
C VAL A 158 -20.34 -5.80 1.49
N ARG A 159 -19.43 -4.87 1.83
CA ARG A 159 -19.30 -4.27 3.17
C ARG A 159 -19.57 -2.79 3.06
N THR A 160 -20.44 -2.27 3.91
CA THR A 160 -20.79 -0.86 3.90
C THR A 160 -20.06 -0.10 5.00
N PHE A 161 -19.50 1.05 4.64
CA PHE A 161 -18.89 2.02 5.54
C PHE A 161 -19.59 3.36 5.31
N GLY A 162 -20.41 3.78 6.28
CA GLY A 162 -21.28 4.95 6.08
C GLY A 162 -22.14 4.79 4.82
N SER A 163 -22.05 5.75 3.89
CA SER A 163 -22.74 5.71 2.59
C SER A 163 -21.96 5.01 1.46
N HIS A 164 -20.84 4.36 1.76
CA HIS A 164 -19.99 3.66 0.79
C HIS A 164 -20.16 2.13 0.88
N PRO A 165 -20.99 1.49 0.03
CA PRO A 165 -21.00 0.05 -0.13
C PRO A 165 -19.77 -0.36 -0.96
N LEU A 166 -18.82 -1.03 -0.33
CA LEU A 166 -17.62 -1.54 -0.95
C LEU A 166 -17.83 -3.01 -1.36
N ARG A 167 -17.85 -3.29 -2.65
CA ARG A 167 -17.87 -4.64 -3.18
C ARG A 167 -16.46 -5.20 -3.18
N LEU A 168 -16.27 -6.25 -2.37
CA LEU A 168 -15.03 -7.00 -2.25
C LEU A 168 -15.05 -8.16 -3.25
N LEU A 169 -14.13 -8.14 -4.19
CA LEU A 169 -14.00 -9.14 -5.26
C LEU A 169 -12.71 -9.94 -5.02
N ALA A 170 -12.81 -11.26 -4.95
CA ALA A 170 -11.66 -12.13 -4.79
C ALA A 170 -11.25 -12.73 -6.12
N PHE A 171 -9.97 -12.60 -6.45
CA PHE A 171 -9.29 -13.08 -7.62
C PHE A 171 -8.02 -13.84 -7.24
N SER A 172 -7.30 -14.34 -8.23
CA SER A 172 -6.07 -15.12 -7.96
C SER A 172 -5.00 -14.99 -9.05
N GLY A 173 -5.22 -14.17 -10.07
CA GLY A 173 -4.38 -14.16 -11.27
C GLY A 173 -2.99 -13.59 -11.06
N HIS A 174 -2.83 -12.62 -10.15
CA HIS A 174 -1.53 -11.99 -9.89
C HIS A 174 -0.74 -12.72 -8.80
N SER A 175 -1.35 -13.00 -7.65
CA SER A 175 -0.65 -13.53 -6.48
C SER A 175 -1.26 -14.80 -5.86
N GLY A 176 -2.31 -15.35 -6.47
CA GLY A 176 -3.05 -16.49 -5.95
C GLY A 176 -4.12 -16.12 -4.90
N ALA A 177 -4.11 -14.88 -4.38
CA ALA A 177 -5.14 -14.34 -3.49
C ALA A 177 -5.16 -12.81 -3.59
N ASP A 178 -5.91 -12.31 -4.55
CA ASP A 178 -5.97 -10.91 -4.93
C ASP A 178 -7.35 -10.32 -4.61
N LEU A 179 -7.40 -9.25 -3.83
CA LEU A 179 -8.60 -8.49 -3.52
C LEU A 179 -8.69 -7.28 -4.45
N ALA A 180 -9.79 -7.14 -5.18
CA ALA A 180 -10.17 -5.86 -5.74
C ALA A 180 -11.34 -5.26 -4.95
N VAL A 181 -11.35 -3.93 -4.82
CA VAL A 181 -12.35 -3.19 -4.05
C VAL A 181 -13.05 -2.19 -4.95
N LEU A 182 -14.35 -2.40 -5.22
CA LEU A 182 -15.19 -1.48 -5.96
C LEU A 182 -16.06 -0.69 -4.98
N ASP A 183 -15.88 0.63 -4.94
CA ASP A 183 -16.81 1.52 -4.28
C ASP A 183 -18.04 1.74 -5.19
N GLU A 184 -19.15 1.11 -4.84
CA GLU A 184 -20.39 1.16 -5.64
C GLU A 184 -21.03 2.56 -5.65
N LYS A 185 -20.70 3.43 -4.68
CA LYS A 185 -21.19 4.82 -4.63
C LYS A 185 -20.52 5.68 -5.71
N THR A 186 -19.22 5.53 -5.89
CA THR A 186 -18.42 6.41 -6.76
C THR A 186 -18.01 5.76 -8.07
N GLY A 187 -18.06 4.43 -8.16
CA GLY A 187 -17.56 3.66 -9.29
C GLY A 187 -16.03 3.56 -9.32
N VAL A 188 -15.33 3.89 -8.24
CA VAL A 188 -13.87 3.71 -8.17
C VAL A 188 -13.54 2.26 -7.85
N LEU A 189 -12.72 1.64 -8.69
CA LEU A 189 -12.21 0.28 -8.54
C LEU A 189 -10.72 0.32 -8.21
N PHE A 190 -10.36 -0.14 -7.02
CA PHE A 190 -8.98 -0.44 -6.64
C PHE A 190 -8.70 -1.90 -7.03
N ALA A 191 -7.89 -2.08 -8.06
CA ALA A 191 -7.64 -3.40 -8.67
C ALA A 191 -6.40 -4.10 -8.09
N GLY A 192 -5.59 -3.41 -7.28
CA GLY A 192 -4.27 -3.90 -6.90
C GLY A 192 -3.45 -4.24 -8.14
N ASP A 193 -2.59 -5.25 -8.03
CA ASP A 193 -1.70 -5.66 -9.13
C ASP A 193 -2.35 -6.64 -10.15
N LEU A 194 -3.67 -6.72 -10.17
CA LEU A 194 -4.38 -7.35 -11.30
C LEU A 194 -4.20 -6.56 -12.58
N LEU A 195 -3.96 -5.24 -12.49
CA LEU A 195 -3.75 -4.35 -13.62
C LEU A 195 -2.46 -3.55 -13.47
N PHE A 196 -1.67 -3.55 -14.55
CA PHE A 196 -0.43 -2.78 -14.67
C PHE A 196 -0.57 -1.74 -15.77
N TYR A 197 -0.26 -0.49 -15.44
CA TYR A 197 -0.23 0.60 -16.41
C TYR A 197 1.21 1.01 -16.71
N GLN A 198 1.60 0.97 -17.99
CA GLN A 198 2.94 1.31 -18.48
C GLN A 198 4.10 0.54 -17.81
N ARG A 199 3.83 -0.69 -17.36
CA ARG A 199 4.79 -1.59 -16.71
C ARG A 199 4.61 -3.02 -17.23
N ALA A 200 5.68 -3.80 -17.17
CA ALA A 200 5.60 -5.23 -17.38
C ALA A 200 4.88 -5.92 -16.21
N LEU A 201 4.15 -6.99 -16.51
CA LEU A 201 3.50 -7.80 -15.48
C LEU A 201 4.54 -8.43 -14.54
N THR A 202 4.29 -8.39 -13.24
CA THR A 202 5.05 -9.12 -12.23
C THR A 202 4.36 -10.45 -11.98
N THR A 203 5.01 -11.56 -12.35
CA THR A 203 4.35 -12.87 -12.43
C THR A 203 4.88 -13.98 -11.51
N PRO A 204 5.85 -13.77 -10.58
CA PRO A 204 6.48 -14.87 -9.86
C PRO A 204 5.51 -15.66 -8.96
N HIS A 205 4.42 -15.05 -8.51
CA HIS A 205 3.40 -15.67 -7.64
C HIS A 205 2.09 -15.96 -8.37
N SER A 206 2.02 -15.65 -9.67
CA SER A 206 0.83 -15.92 -10.48
C SER A 206 0.64 -17.44 -10.65
N PRO A 207 -0.59 -17.97 -10.47
CA PRO A 207 -0.88 -19.36 -10.79
C PRO A 207 -0.87 -19.64 -12.30
N GLY A 208 -0.90 -18.59 -13.13
CA GLY A 208 -0.78 -18.69 -14.57
C GLY A 208 -1.58 -17.63 -15.33
N LEU A 209 -1.13 -17.32 -16.55
CA LEU A 209 -1.73 -16.25 -17.36
C LEU A 209 -3.18 -16.54 -17.77
N ALA A 210 -3.58 -17.80 -17.91
CA ALA A 210 -4.96 -18.14 -18.24
C ALA A 210 -5.92 -17.70 -17.13
N GLN A 211 -5.59 -18.01 -15.88
CA GLN A 211 -6.36 -17.54 -14.71
C GLN A 211 -6.40 -16.01 -14.65
N TRP A 212 -5.27 -15.36 -14.91
CA TRP A 212 -5.20 -13.89 -14.88
C TRP A 212 -6.10 -13.26 -15.97
N VAL A 213 -6.13 -13.84 -17.16
CA VAL A 213 -7.03 -13.39 -18.24
C VAL A 213 -8.50 -13.54 -17.84
N ASP A 214 -8.88 -14.69 -17.24
CA ASP A 214 -10.24 -14.92 -16.76
C ASP A 214 -10.63 -13.89 -15.66
N ASP A 215 -9.72 -13.58 -14.74
CA ASP A 215 -9.93 -12.58 -13.69
C ASP A 215 -10.09 -11.17 -14.28
N LEU A 216 -9.28 -10.80 -15.28
CA LEU A 216 -9.40 -9.52 -15.98
C LEU A 216 -10.73 -9.37 -16.71
N GLN A 217 -11.25 -10.44 -17.30
CA GLN A 217 -12.57 -10.44 -17.96
C GLN A 217 -13.69 -10.20 -16.92
N GLN A 218 -13.60 -10.85 -15.75
CA GLN A 218 -14.55 -10.64 -14.67
C GLN A 218 -14.47 -9.23 -14.10
N LEU A 219 -13.25 -8.68 -13.96
CA LEU A 219 -13.00 -7.32 -13.48
C LEU A 219 -13.58 -6.30 -14.48
N GLN A 220 -13.38 -6.51 -15.79
CA GLN A 220 -13.90 -5.66 -16.84
C GLN A 220 -15.44 -5.62 -16.85
N ALA A 221 -16.11 -6.69 -16.44
CA ALA A 221 -17.55 -6.77 -16.36
C ALA A 221 -18.17 -6.01 -15.16
N GLN A 222 -17.33 -5.52 -14.21
CA GLN A 222 -17.83 -4.74 -13.09
C GLN A 222 -18.19 -3.30 -13.53
N PRO A 223 -19.15 -2.64 -12.86
CA PRO A 223 -19.65 -1.32 -13.26
C PRO A 223 -18.74 -0.18 -12.72
N TRP A 224 -17.44 -0.27 -12.93
CA TRP A 224 -16.51 0.80 -12.54
C TRP A 224 -16.43 1.92 -13.59
N THR A 225 -16.06 3.10 -13.14
CA THR A 225 -15.87 4.30 -13.97
C THR A 225 -14.48 4.88 -13.84
N VAL A 226 -13.82 4.63 -12.71
CA VAL A 226 -12.44 5.02 -12.41
C VAL A 226 -11.67 3.79 -11.97
N LEU A 227 -10.50 3.58 -12.52
CA LEU A 227 -9.60 2.48 -12.19
C LEU A 227 -8.33 3.00 -11.50
N VAL A 228 -7.97 2.34 -10.39
CA VAL A 228 -6.77 2.61 -9.59
C VAL A 228 -5.94 1.35 -9.47
#